data_70926dfa5ce30c810a1f6a1fe3bdb4c3
#
_entry.id   70926dfa5ce30c810a1f6a1fe3bdb4c3
#
_cell.length_a   1.000
_cell.length_b   1.000
_cell.length_c   1.000
_cell.angle_alpha   90.00
_cell.angle_beta   90.00
_cell.angle_gamma   90.00
#
_symmetry.space_group_name_H-M   'P 1'
#
loop_
_entity.id
_entity.type
_entity.pdbx_description
1 polymer ?
#
loop_
_entity_poly.entity_id
_entity_poly.type
_entity_poly.pdbx_seq_one_letter_code
_entity_poly.pdbx_strand_id
1 'polypeptide(L)'
;MSSINLRLQHSYPGFALDLDLQLPGKGVTALYGHSGSGKTTCLRCIAGLERASNAYVQINDEVWQDSQAGFFVPVHKRALGYIFQEASLFPHLSVRANLEFGLRRIALKDQRVDMAHATQLLGISHLLERAPNNLSGGERQRVGIARALLTSPRLLLMDEPLAALDSQRKGEIMPYLERLHAELDIPVLYVSHSQDEVARLADHIVLLSEGKVLASGPIGETLARLDLPLARGDDAGVVIEGKVCDYNHPYQLLTLQLPGSTELLRVAHASMAIGQTLRVKVQARDISLSLSPGEHSSILNSLRVTVVGETHANNQAHVLVRLDAGGTALLARITRYSRDQLGLCVGQTLWAQIKAVAVLA
;
A
#
# COMPACT_ATOMS: atom_id res chain seq x y z
N MET A 1 15.81 16.05 -1.96
CA MET A 1 14.87 14.94 -2.26
C MET A 1 13.50 15.36 -1.78
N SER A 2 12.46 15.08 -2.55
CA SER A 2 11.08 15.32 -2.12
C SER A 2 10.74 14.45 -0.90
N SER A 3 10.16 15.04 0.15
CA SER A 3 9.79 14.34 1.39
C SER A 3 8.58 14.99 2.04
N ILE A 4 7.85 14.20 2.81
CA ILE A 4 6.80 14.67 3.71
C ILE A 4 7.36 14.61 5.13
N ASN A 5 7.41 15.73 5.82
CA ASN A 5 7.87 15.82 7.20
C ASN A 5 6.67 16.17 8.10
N LEU A 6 6.38 15.29 9.05
CA LEU A 6 5.22 15.39 9.93
C LEU A 6 5.66 15.26 11.39
N ARG A 7 5.39 16.27 12.19
CA ARG A 7 5.35 16.15 13.67
C ARG A 7 3.97 16.58 14.10
N LEU A 8 3.23 15.68 14.73
CA LEU A 8 1.84 15.90 15.10
C LEU A 8 1.61 15.47 16.54
N GLN A 9 1.28 16.41 17.40
CA GLN A 9 0.79 16.13 18.75
C GLN A 9 -0.61 16.69 18.90
N HIS A 10 -1.58 15.78 19.12
CA HIS A 10 -2.98 16.14 19.26
C HIS A 10 -3.67 15.23 20.25
N SER A 11 -4.47 15.79 21.13
CA SER A 11 -5.12 15.04 22.21
C SER A 11 -6.63 15.24 22.23
N TYR A 12 -7.33 14.15 22.42
CA TYR A 12 -8.76 14.09 22.73
C TYR A 12 -8.97 13.43 24.09
N PRO A 13 -10.15 13.54 24.69
CA PRO A 13 -10.46 12.73 25.86
C PRO A 13 -10.29 11.24 25.56
N GLY A 14 -9.36 10.59 26.24
CA GLY A 14 -9.09 9.15 26.07
C GLY A 14 -8.16 8.75 24.91
N PHE A 15 -7.65 9.71 24.11
CA PHE A 15 -6.75 9.39 22.99
C PHE A 15 -5.73 10.50 22.77
N ALA A 16 -4.48 10.14 22.53
CA ALA A 16 -3.42 11.08 22.16
C ALA A 16 -2.68 10.60 20.92
N LEU A 17 -2.57 11.48 19.93
CA LEU A 17 -1.75 11.29 18.74
C LEU A 17 -0.39 11.95 18.97
N ASP A 18 0.69 11.19 18.81
CA ASP A 18 2.08 11.67 18.92
C ASP A 18 2.92 11.00 17.83
N LEU A 19 3.12 11.71 16.73
CA LEU A 19 3.80 11.20 15.53
C LEU A 19 4.98 12.10 15.18
N ASP A 20 6.12 11.47 14.84
CA ASP A 20 7.26 12.08 14.17
C ASP A 20 7.64 11.19 13.00
N LEU A 21 7.45 11.68 11.77
CA LEU A 21 7.54 10.90 10.54
C LEU A 21 8.23 11.70 9.44
N GLN A 22 9.14 11.03 8.77
CA GLN A 22 9.67 11.45 7.49
C GLN A 22 9.32 10.42 6.43
N LEU A 23 8.48 10.80 5.46
CA LEU A 23 7.92 9.90 4.45
C LEU A 23 8.41 10.30 3.05
N PRO A 24 8.38 9.36 2.09
CA PRO A 24 8.67 9.66 0.69
C PRO A 24 7.73 10.73 0.15
N GLY A 25 8.27 11.67 -0.62
CA GLY A 25 7.50 12.72 -1.31
C GLY A 25 6.91 12.28 -2.63
N LYS A 26 6.92 10.97 -2.94
CA LYS A 26 6.37 10.31 -4.12
C LYS A 26 5.84 8.94 -3.75
N GLY A 27 5.01 8.37 -4.64
CA GLY A 27 4.45 7.02 -4.46
C GLY A 27 3.40 6.96 -3.37
N VAL A 28 3.03 5.75 -2.98
CA VAL A 28 1.96 5.48 -2.03
C VAL A 28 2.54 5.09 -0.68
N THR A 29 2.27 5.88 0.35
CA THR A 29 2.54 5.53 1.75
C THR A 29 1.24 5.08 2.42
N ALA A 30 1.19 3.83 2.85
CA ALA A 30 0.04 3.31 3.61
C ALA A 30 0.18 3.65 5.10
N LEU A 31 -0.88 4.21 5.68
CA LEU A 31 -1.07 4.30 7.12
C LEU A 31 -1.91 3.09 7.56
N TYR A 32 -1.28 2.13 8.22
CA TYR A 32 -1.89 0.87 8.63
C TYR A 32 -1.98 0.75 10.15
N GLY A 33 -3.02 0.11 10.67
CA GLY A 33 -3.22 -0.14 12.10
C GLY A 33 -4.68 -0.46 12.42
N HIS A 34 -4.93 -0.89 13.64
CA HIS A 34 -6.29 -1.21 14.10
C HIS A 34 -7.21 0.02 14.06
N SER A 35 -8.52 -0.21 14.11
CA SER A 35 -9.49 0.87 14.30
C SER A 35 -9.15 1.64 15.58
N GLY A 36 -9.25 2.97 15.54
CA GLY A 36 -8.88 3.84 16.66
C GLY A 36 -7.37 4.10 16.82
N SER A 37 -6.48 3.59 15.97
CA SER A 37 -5.03 3.83 16.08
C SER A 37 -4.58 5.26 15.69
N GLY A 38 -5.49 6.12 15.19
CA GLY A 38 -5.21 7.52 14.86
C GLY A 38 -4.98 7.84 13.37
N LYS A 39 -5.19 6.88 12.46
CA LYS A 39 -4.96 7.05 11.01
C LYS A 39 -5.76 8.22 10.41
N THR A 40 -7.08 8.21 10.60
CA THR A 40 -7.97 9.28 10.13
C THR A 40 -7.64 10.62 10.77
N THR A 41 -7.33 10.64 12.08
CA THR A 41 -6.92 11.86 12.78
C THR A 41 -5.63 12.43 12.17
N CYS A 42 -4.64 11.56 11.88
CA CYS A 42 -3.42 11.97 11.18
C CYS A 42 -3.72 12.63 9.83
N LEU A 43 -4.55 11.98 8.97
CA LEU A 43 -4.95 12.57 7.69
C LEU A 43 -5.67 13.91 7.86
N ARG A 44 -6.58 14.02 8.81
CA ARG A 44 -7.36 15.25 9.08
C ARG A 44 -6.46 16.40 9.55
N CYS A 45 -5.44 16.11 10.37
CA CYS A 45 -4.43 17.09 10.76
C CYS A 45 -3.59 17.54 9.56
N ILE A 46 -3.13 16.61 8.72
CA ILE A 46 -2.38 16.93 7.49
C ILE A 46 -3.24 17.77 6.54
N ALA A 47 -4.52 17.44 6.40
CA ALA A 47 -5.46 18.21 5.58
C ALA A 47 -5.76 19.60 6.16
N GLY A 48 -5.51 19.83 7.45
CA GLY A 48 -5.92 21.04 8.17
C GLY A 48 -7.40 21.09 8.52
N LEU A 49 -8.10 19.95 8.40
CA LEU A 49 -9.48 19.77 8.88
C LEU A 49 -9.54 19.71 10.40
N GLU A 50 -8.45 19.30 11.02
CA GLU A 50 -8.21 19.39 12.46
C GLU A 50 -6.91 20.13 12.70
N ARG A 51 -6.93 21.04 13.67
CA ARG A 51 -5.74 21.81 14.05
C ARG A 51 -5.08 21.15 15.25
N ALA A 52 -4.00 20.42 14.99
CA ALA A 52 -3.21 19.84 16.06
C ALA A 52 -2.59 20.94 16.94
N SER A 53 -2.55 20.69 18.26
CA SER A 53 -2.08 21.67 19.26
C SER A 53 -0.60 22.00 19.10
N ASN A 54 0.22 21.00 18.73
CA ASN A 54 1.63 21.17 18.40
C ASN A 54 1.90 20.35 17.13
N ALA A 55 2.22 21.04 16.02
CA ALA A 55 2.40 20.38 14.74
C ALA A 55 3.40 21.09 13.84
N TYR A 56 4.11 20.29 13.08
CA TYR A 56 4.85 20.69 11.90
C TYR A 56 4.42 19.80 10.73
N VAL A 57 3.90 20.40 9.66
CA VAL A 57 3.43 19.71 8.46
C VAL A 57 4.10 20.36 7.26
N GLN A 58 4.99 19.62 6.61
CA GLN A 58 5.67 20.03 5.39
C GLN A 58 5.46 18.95 4.31
N ILE A 59 5.03 19.36 3.14
CA ILE A 59 4.85 18.51 1.96
C ILE A 59 5.82 19.00 0.90
N ASN A 60 6.85 18.20 0.66
CA ASN A 60 7.99 18.55 -0.19
C ASN A 60 8.63 19.89 0.27
N ASP A 61 8.54 20.95 -0.52
CA ASP A 61 9.09 22.27 -0.28
C ASP A 61 8.13 23.25 0.42
N GLU A 62 6.87 22.83 0.68
CA GLU A 62 5.82 23.70 1.19
C GLU A 62 5.45 23.35 2.63
N VAL A 63 5.59 24.31 3.56
CA VAL A 63 5.12 24.18 4.93
C VAL A 63 3.66 24.56 5.01
N TRP A 64 2.81 23.67 5.54
CA TRP A 64 1.37 23.90 5.73
C TRP A 64 0.99 24.24 7.17
N GLN A 65 1.79 23.79 8.13
CA GLN A 65 1.63 24.14 9.54
C GLN A 65 2.97 24.14 10.26
N ASP A 66 3.22 25.17 11.05
CA ASP A 66 4.29 25.24 12.02
C ASP A 66 3.74 25.95 13.28
N SER A 67 3.45 25.16 14.32
CA SER A 67 2.86 25.67 15.56
C SER A 67 3.84 26.52 16.34
N GLN A 68 5.16 26.29 16.21
CA GLN A 68 6.17 27.10 16.88
C GLN A 68 6.27 28.51 16.28
N ALA A 69 6.14 28.58 14.94
CA ALA A 69 6.13 29.87 14.22
C ALA A 69 4.73 30.51 14.17
N GLY A 70 3.69 29.88 14.73
CA GLY A 70 2.31 30.35 14.64
C GLY A 70 1.71 30.29 13.24
N PHE A 71 2.32 29.52 12.31
CA PHE A 71 1.93 29.46 10.91
C PHE A 71 0.93 28.32 10.65
N PHE A 72 -0.15 28.64 9.93
CA PHE A 72 -1.17 27.67 9.55
C PHE A 72 -1.81 28.04 8.21
N VAL A 73 -1.67 27.18 7.23
CA VAL A 73 -2.37 27.29 5.94
C VAL A 73 -3.78 26.69 6.08
N PRO A 74 -4.85 27.45 5.86
CA PRO A 74 -6.21 26.95 5.95
C PRO A 74 -6.49 25.92 4.85
N VAL A 75 -7.40 24.97 5.10
CA VAL A 75 -7.72 23.81 4.23
C VAL A 75 -7.87 24.19 2.77
N HIS A 76 -8.66 25.23 2.48
CA HIS A 76 -8.97 25.66 1.10
C HIS A 76 -7.79 26.26 0.33
N LYS A 77 -6.66 26.49 1.01
CA LYS A 77 -5.39 26.95 0.40
C LYS A 77 -4.35 25.86 0.32
N ARG A 78 -4.58 24.68 0.93
CA ARG A 78 -3.69 23.52 0.78
C ARG A 78 -3.97 22.86 -0.56
N ALA A 79 -2.94 22.66 -1.37
CA ALA A 79 -3.02 21.98 -2.65
C ALA A 79 -3.15 20.46 -2.45
N LEU A 80 -4.26 19.97 -1.93
CA LEU A 80 -4.51 18.56 -1.65
C LEU A 80 -5.83 18.07 -2.24
N GLY A 81 -5.87 16.76 -2.57
CA GLY A 81 -7.11 16.01 -2.81
C GLY A 81 -7.42 15.15 -1.59
N TYR A 82 -8.65 15.17 -1.10
CA TYR A 82 -9.10 14.31 -0.01
C TYR A 82 -10.22 13.39 -0.48
N ILE A 83 -10.01 12.09 -0.38
CA ILE A 83 -11.00 11.05 -0.65
C ILE A 83 -11.43 10.50 0.70
N PHE A 84 -12.68 10.74 1.04
CA PHE A 84 -13.31 10.23 2.25
C PHE A 84 -13.77 8.78 2.04
N GLN A 85 -14.03 8.07 3.12
CA GLN A 85 -14.58 6.72 3.11
C GLN A 85 -15.85 6.62 2.28
N GLU A 86 -16.74 7.63 2.37
CA GLU A 86 -17.84 7.82 1.46
C GLU A 86 -17.46 8.86 0.40
N ALA A 87 -17.79 8.61 -0.86
CA ALA A 87 -17.38 9.44 -2.01
C ALA A 87 -17.88 10.90 -1.97
N SER A 88 -18.83 11.23 -1.08
CA SER A 88 -19.35 12.60 -0.80
C SER A 88 -19.57 13.44 -2.06
N LEU A 89 -20.19 12.85 -3.10
CA LEU A 89 -20.53 13.58 -4.33
C LEU A 89 -21.68 14.56 -4.07
N PHE A 90 -21.72 15.66 -4.83
CA PHE A 90 -22.83 16.60 -4.81
C PHE A 90 -24.05 15.96 -5.48
N PRO A 91 -25.13 15.62 -4.72
CA PRO A 91 -26.23 14.81 -5.25
C PRO A 91 -27.10 15.54 -6.28
N HIS A 92 -27.07 16.88 -6.27
CA HIS A 92 -27.81 17.75 -7.18
C HIS A 92 -27.08 18.07 -8.50
N LEU A 93 -25.83 17.56 -8.65
CA LEU A 93 -25.01 17.75 -9.84
C LEU A 93 -24.82 16.42 -10.57
N SER A 94 -24.75 16.45 -11.92
CA SER A 94 -24.31 15.29 -12.70
C SER A 94 -22.87 14.93 -12.37
N VAL A 95 -22.40 13.75 -12.82
CA VAL A 95 -20.98 13.35 -12.70
C VAL A 95 -20.09 14.42 -13.34
N ARG A 96 -20.40 14.85 -14.57
CA ARG A 96 -19.64 15.91 -15.26
C ARG A 96 -19.53 17.17 -14.38
N ALA A 97 -20.65 17.66 -13.86
CA ALA A 97 -20.67 18.88 -13.05
C ALA A 97 -19.93 18.70 -11.70
N ASN A 98 -19.97 17.50 -11.11
CA ASN A 98 -19.14 17.15 -9.93
C ASN A 98 -17.64 17.25 -10.25
N LEU A 99 -17.21 16.75 -11.39
CA LEU A 99 -15.80 16.78 -11.82
C LEU A 99 -15.35 18.22 -12.14
N GLU A 100 -16.17 18.98 -12.86
CA GLU A 100 -15.88 20.38 -13.21
C GLU A 100 -15.88 21.30 -11.99
N PHE A 101 -16.53 20.92 -10.90
CA PHE A 101 -16.64 21.77 -9.71
C PHE A 101 -15.29 22.18 -9.12
N GLY A 102 -14.34 21.22 -9.03
CA GLY A 102 -12.98 21.48 -8.59
C GLY A 102 -12.15 22.17 -9.70
N LEU A 103 -12.23 21.64 -10.91
CA LEU A 103 -11.47 22.10 -12.06
C LEU A 103 -11.62 23.59 -12.34
N ARG A 104 -12.86 24.13 -12.25
CA ARG A 104 -13.17 25.57 -12.48
C ARG A 104 -12.53 26.50 -11.46
N ARG A 105 -12.02 25.99 -10.33
CA ARG A 105 -11.37 26.78 -9.26
C ARG A 105 -9.86 26.85 -9.39
N ILE A 106 -9.31 26.10 -10.34
CA ILE A 106 -7.87 26.05 -10.59
C ILE A 106 -7.54 26.88 -11.82
N ALA A 107 -6.57 27.76 -11.71
CA ALA A 107 -6.10 28.52 -12.85
C ALA A 107 -5.57 27.56 -13.94
N LEU A 108 -5.86 27.86 -15.21
CA LEU A 108 -5.47 27.02 -16.35
C LEU A 108 -3.98 26.64 -16.34
N LYS A 109 -3.11 27.58 -15.94
CA LYS A 109 -1.66 27.34 -15.82
C LYS A 109 -1.26 26.32 -14.76
N ASP A 110 -2.12 26.08 -13.76
CA ASP A 110 -1.89 25.19 -12.62
C ASP A 110 -2.57 23.83 -12.82
N GLN A 111 -3.37 23.67 -13.87
CA GLN A 111 -4.02 22.40 -14.22
C GLN A 111 -3.00 21.41 -14.76
N ARG A 112 -2.81 20.31 -14.03
CA ARG A 112 -1.87 19.22 -14.41
C ARG A 112 -2.59 18.00 -14.95
N VAL A 113 -3.87 17.84 -14.57
CA VAL A 113 -4.71 16.71 -14.96
C VAL A 113 -5.91 17.24 -15.71
N ASP A 114 -6.12 16.79 -16.94
CA ASP A 114 -7.30 17.14 -17.72
C ASP A 114 -8.47 16.17 -17.48
N MET A 115 -9.68 16.60 -17.85
CA MET A 115 -10.93 15.83 -17.67
C MET A 115 -10.92 14.51 -18.44
N ALA A 116 -10.43 14.52 -19.69
CA ALA A 116 -10.46 13.34 -20.55
C ALA A 116 -9.53 12.26 -19.98
N HIS A 117 -8.31 12.64 -19.60
CA HIS A 117 -7.34 11.74 -18.95
C HIS A 117 -7.86 11.15 -17.64
N ALA A 118 -8.37 11.99 -16.72
CA ALA A 118 -8.90 11.53 -15.43
C ALA A 118 -10.09 10.56 -15.60
N THR A 119 -10.99 10.83 -16.53
CA THR A 119 -12.17 9.97 -16.76
C THR A 119 -11.81 8.66 -17.45
N GLN A 120 -10.82 8.67 -18.34
CA GLN A 120 -10.31 7.47 -19.00
C GLN A 120 -9.54 6.58 -18.01
N LEU A 121 -8.62 7.18 -17.23
CA LEU A 121 -7.83 6.50 -16.21
C LEU A 121 -8.72 5.72 -15.23
N LEU A 122 -9.81 6.34 -14.79
CA LEU A 122 -10.75 5.76 -13.81
C LEU A 122 -11.95 5.03 -14.46
N GLY A 123 -12.00 4.95 -15.80
CA GLY A 123 -13.03 4.22 -16.54
C GLY A 123 -14.44 4.74 -16.30
N ILE A 124 -14.61 6.06 -16.17
CA ILE A 124 -15.90 6.72 -15.85
C ILE A 124 -16.45 7.61 -16.98
N SER A 125 -15.83 7.62 -18.17
CA SER A 125 -16.23 8.46 -19.29
C SER A 125 -17.68 8.26 -19.70
N HIS A 126 -18.21 7.03 -19.59
CA HIS A 126 -19.59 6.66 -19.92
C HIS A 126 -20.62 7.09 -18.85
N LEU A 127 -20.16 7.61 -17.70
CA LEU A 127 -21.00 8.00 -16.57
C LEU A 127 -21.27 9.50 -16.50
N LEU A 128 -20.64 10.31 -17.33
CA LEU A 128 -20.57 11.77 -17.19
C LEU A 128 -21.94 12.45 -17.08
N GLU A 129 -22.95 11.95 -17.76
CA GLU A 129 -24.30 12.53 -17.77
C GLU A 129 -25.22 11.95 -16.68
N ARG A 130 -24.73 10.96 -15.91
CA ARG A 130 -25.53 10.35 -14.85
C ARG A 130 -25.55 11.22 -13.59
N ALA A 131 -26.62 11.10 -12.81
CA ALA A 131 -26.70 11.62 -11.44
C ALA A 131 -26.00 10.65 -10.46
N PRO A 132 -25.38 11.13 -9.35
CA PRO A 132 -24.71 10.31 -8.36
C PRO A 132 -25.57 9.18 -7.78
N ASN A 133 -26.86 9.39 -7.65
CA ASN A 133 -27.81 8.40 -7.12
C ASN A 133 -27.97 7.17 -8.04
N ASN A 134 -27.66 7.31 -9.33
CA ASN A 134 -27.73 6.25 -10.32
C ASN A 134 -26.39 5.51 -10.52
N LEU A 135 -25.44 5.69 -9.61
CA LEU A 135 -24.14 5.06 -9.64
C LEU A 135 -24.06 3.95 -8.61
N SER A 136 -23.33 2.87 -8.95
CA SER A 136 -22.90 1.88 -7.96
C SER A 136 -21.92 2.50 -6.94
N GLY A 137 -21.69 1.82 -5.80
CA GLY A 137 -20.71 2.28 -4.79
C GLY A 137 -19.32 2.48 -5.39
N GLY A 138 -18.88 1.53 -6.24
CA GLY A 138 -17.59 1.60 -6.91
C GLY A 138 -17.49 2.72 -7.94
N GLU A 139 -18.55 2.95 -8.71
CA GLU A 139 -18.62 4.09 -9.66
C GLU A 139 -18.57 5.42 -8.91
N ARG A 140 -19.32 5.55 -7.81
CA ARG A 140 -19.27 6.76 -6.95
C ARG A 140 -17.86 7.02 -6.44
N GLN A 141 -17.17 5.97 -6.00
CA GLN A 141 -15.81 6.10 -5.48
C GLN A 141 -14.84 6.56 -6.57
N ARG A 142 -14.88 5.96 -7.76
CA ARG A 142 -14.03 6.38 -8.90
C ARG A 142 -14.31 7.83 -9.31
N VAL A 143 -15.57 8.27 -9.31
CA VAL A 143 -15.91 9.66 -9.57
C VAL A 143 -15.36 10.58 -8.47
N GLY A 144 -15.42 10.17 -7.20
CA GLY A 144 -14.84 10.91 -6.07
C GLY A 144 -13.31 11.09 -6.21
N ILE A 145 -12.62 10.03 -6.63
CA ILE A 145 -11.17 10.06 -6.90
C ILE A 145 -10.88 11.00 -8.08
N ALA A 146 -11.61 10.88 -9.21
CA ALA A 146 -11.43 11.77 -10.37
C ALA A 146 -11.62 13.24 -9.98
N ARG A 147 -12.67 13.55 -9.17
CA ARG A 147 -12.92 14.90 -8.69
C ARG A 147 -11.76 15.46 -7.87
N ALA A 148 -11.16 14.63 -7.00
CA ALA A 148 -10.00 15.03 -6.22
C ALA A 148 -8.77 15.27 -7.11
N LEU A 149 -8.50 14.42 -8.10
CA LEU A 149 -7.38 14.56 -9.04
C LEU A 149 -7.48 15.81 -9.90
N LEU A 150 -8.68 16.16 -10.35
CA LEU A 150 -8.96 17.35 -11.17
C LEU A 150 -8.71 18.67 -10.42
N THR A 151 -8.50 18.62 -9.11
CA THR A 151 -7.98 19.79 -8.36
C THR A 151 -6.46 19.95 -8.50
N SER A 152 -5.79 19.12 -9.31
CA SER A 152 -4.33 19.13 -9.51
C SER A 152 -3.54 19.19 -8.19
N PRO A 153 -3.81 18.26 -7.27
CA PRO A 153 -3.24 18.29 -5.92
C PRO A 153 -1.73 18.04 -5.93
N ARG A 154 -1.04 18.51 -4.90
CA ARG A 154 0.36 18.16 -4.58
C ARG A 154 0.46 16.98 -3.61
N LEU A 155 -0.65 16.60 -2.98
CA LEU A 155 -0.79 15.48 -2.07
C LEU A 155 -2.20 14.91 -2.20
N LEU A 156 -2.30 13.58 -2.30
CA LEU A 156 -3.58 12.87 -2.27
C LEU A 156 -3.73 12.13 -0.96
N LEU A 157 -4.84 12.38 -0.26
CA LEU A 157 -5.20 11.73 0.99
C LEU A 157 -6.39 10.83 0.75
N MET A 158 -6.27 9.54 1.05
CA MET A 158 -7.33 8.55 0.90
C MET A 158 -7.63 7.89 2.26
N ASP A 159 -8.80 8.17 2.79
CA ASP A 159 -9.23 7.67 4.10
C ASP A 159 -10.18 6.47 3.93
N GLU A 160 -9.64 5.26 4.02
CA GLU A 160 -10.34 3.99 3.84
C GLU A 160 -11.25 3.96 2.58
N PRO A 161 -10.74 4.30 1.39
CA PRO A 161 -11.57 4.55 0.21
C PRO A 161 -12.35 3.32 -0.28
N LEU A 162 -12.00 2.13 0.15
CA LEU A 162 -12.65 0.88 -0.26
C LEU A 162 -13.42 0.19 0.88
N ALA A 163 -13.46 0.76 2.09
CA ALA A 163 -14.04 0.08 3.26
C ALA A 163 -15.53 -0.24 3.11
N ALA A 164 -16.30 0.60 2.40
CA ALA A 164 -17.73 0.42 2.19
C ALA A 164 -18.09 -0.56 1.06
N LEU A 165 -17.09 -1.22 0.45
CA LEU A 165 -17.28 -2.08 -0.72
C LEU A 165 -17.08 -3.56 -0.37
N ASP A 166 -17.89 -4.42 -0.98
CA ASP A 166 -17.67 -5.86 -0.95
C ASP A 166 -16.41 -6.29 -1.74
N SER A 167 -15.97 -7.53 -1.56
CA SER A 167 -14.74 -8.06 -2.17
C SER A 167 -14.75 -8.01 -3.70
N GLN A 168 -15.90 -8.25 -4.33
CA GLN A 168 -16.04 -8.21 -5.78
C GLN A 168 -15.83 -6.77 -6.29
N ARG A 169 -16.49 -5.79 -5.70
CA ARG A 169 -16.37 -4.38 -6.07
C ARG A 169 -14.99 -3.81 -5.75
N LYS A 170 -14.34 -4.27 -4.68
CA LYS A 170 -12.93 -3.95 -4.43
C LYS A 170 -12.04 -4.43 -5.57
N GLY A 171 -12.25 -5.66 -6.05
CA GLY A 171 -11.55 -6.21 -7.21
C GLY A 171 -11.74 -5.41 -8.50
N GLU A 172 -12.92 -4.82 -8.70
CA GLU A 172 -13.21 -3.96 -9.87
C GLU A 172 -12.50 -2.60 -9.82
N ILE A 173 -12.26 -2.04 -8.61
CA ILE A 173 -11.64 -0.72 -8.45
C ILE A 173 -10.12 -0.81 -8.39
N MET A 174 -9.60 -1.87 -7.80
CA MET A 174 -8.17 -2.02 -7.54
C MET A 174 -7.28 -1.78 -8.77
N PRO A 175 -7.60 -2.30 -9.98
CA PRO A 175 -6.81 -2.02 -11.19
C PRO A 175 -6.76 -0.54 -11.59
N TYR A 176 -7.77 0.25 -11.20
CA TYR A 176 -7.74 1.71 -11.43
C TYR A 176 -6.83 2.42 -10.44
N LEU A 177 -6.78 1.95 -9.18
CA LEU A 177 -5.86 2.49 -8.17
C LEU A 177 -4.41 2.13 -8.48
N GLU A 178 -4.16 0.92 -8.99
CA GLU A 178 -2.84 0.50 -9.46
C GLU A 178 -2.34 1.33 -10.64
N ARG A 179 -3.20 1.59 -11.63
CA ARG A 179 -2.87 2.51 -12.73
C ARG A 179 -2.63 3.93 -12.22
N LEU A 180 -3.46 4.40 -11.29
CA LEU A 180 -3.28 5.68 -10.65
C LEU A 180 -1.91 5.78 -9.96
N HIS A 181 -1.52 4.75 -9.22
CA HIS A 181 -0.21 4.65 -8.59
C HIS A 181 0.94 4.73 -9.62
N ALA A 182 0.80 4.02 -10.74
CA ALA A 182 1.83 4.00 -11.80
C ALA A 182 1.98 5.34 -12.54
N GLU A 183 0.89 6.13 -12.65
CA GLU A 183 0.86 7.36 -13.44
C GLU A 183 1.06 8.64 -12.60
N LEU A 184 0.77 8.61 -11.30
CA LEU A 184 0.88 9.79 -10.45
C LEU A 184 2.31 10.03 -9.95
N ASP A 185 2.82 11.24 -10.22
CA ASP A 185 4.12 11.71 -9.70
C ASP A 185 3.95 12.59 -8.42
N ILE A 186 2.88 12.34 -7.65
CA ILE A 186 2.59 13.01 -6.38
C ILE A 186 2.50 11.99 -5.24
N PRO A 187 2.81 12.38 -4.00
CA PRO A 187 2.64 11.50 -2.86
C PRO A 187 1.17 11.20 -2.58
N VAL A 188 0.90 9.96 -2.22
CA VAL A 188 -0.42 9.48 -1.80
C VAL A 188 -0.29 8.93 -0.38
N LEU A 189 -1.09 9.44 0.57
CA LEU A 189 -1.26 8.82 1.88
C LEU A 189 -2.56 8.02 1.87
N TYR A 190 -2.42 6.70 1.99
CA TYR A 190 -3.51 5.74 1.86
C TYR A 190 -3.80 5.09 3.20
N VAL A 191 -4.94 5.35 3.79
CA VAL A 191 -5.40 4.67 5.02
C VAL A 191 -6.14 3.40 4.64
N SER A 192 -5.71 2.27 5.19
CA SER A 192 -6.44 1.00 5.11
C SER A 192 -6.13 0.13 6.32
N HIS A 193 -7.05 -0.79 6.63
CA HIS A 193 -6.85 -1.89 7.56
C HIS A 193 -6.72 -3.25 6.83
N SER A 194 -6.79 -3.26 5.49
CA SER A 194 -6.64 -4.45 4.64
C SER A 194 -5.18 -4.63 4.24
N GLN A 195 -4.58 -5.76 4.64
CA GLN A 195 -3.21 -6.09 4.23
C GLN A 195 -3.10 -6.29 2.71
N ASP A 196 -4.16 -6.79 2.05
CA ASP A 196 -4.14 -7.01 0.61
C ASP A 196 -4.15 -5.70 -0.17
N GLU A 197 -4.95 -4.70 0.26
CA GLU A 197 -4.92 -3.37 -0.33
C GLU A 197 -3.54 -2.72 -0.18
N VAL A 198 -2.98 -2.79 1.02
CA VAL A 198 -1.65 -2.24 1.31
C VAL A 198 -0.56 -2.95 0.52
N ALA A 199 -0.61 -4.29 0.42
CA ALA A 199 0.34 -5.07 -0.35
C ALA A 199 0.33 -4.71 -1.85
N ARG A 200 -0.85 -4.40 -2.40
CA ARG A 200 -1.01 -4.05 -3.83
C ARG A 200 -0.57 -2.64 -4.16
N LEU A 201 -0.87 -1.68 -3.28
CA LEU A 201 -0.75 -0.26 -3.60
C LEU A 201 0.45 0.42 -2.95
N ALA A 202 0.90 0.00 -1.76
CA ALA A 202 1.87 0.77 -1.00
C ALA A 202 3.32 0.50 -1.41
N ASP A 203 4.13 1.54 -1.47
CA ASP A 203 5.60 1.47 -1.57
C ASP A 203 6.23 1.57 -0.20
N HIS A 204 5.59 2.34 0.68
CA HIS A 204 6.01 2.59 2.05
C HIS A 204 4.85 2.33 3.01
N ILE A 205 5.12 1.82 4.19
CA ILE A 205 4.10 1.57 5.22
C ILE A 205 4.49 2.23 6.53
N VAL A 206 3.51 2.86 7.16
CA VAL A 206 3.58 3.35 8.54
C VAL A 206 2.59 2.54 9.37
N LEU A 207 3.10 1.81 10.35
CA LEU A 207 2.28 1.05 11.29
C LEU A 207 1.98 1.93 12.50
N LEU A 208 0.70 2.20 12.74
CA LEU A 208 0.23 3.00 13.86
C LEU A 208 -0.46 2.13 14.92
N SER A 209 -0.18 2.40 16.17
CA SER A 209 -0.89 1.82 17.32
C SER A 209 -1.04 2.86 18.42
N GLU A 210 -2.23 3.00 18.97
CA GLU A 210 -2.54 3.88 20.10
C GLU A 210 -1.98 5.32 19.92
N GLY A 211 -2.11 5.86 18.71
CA GLY A 211 -1.66 7.21 18.38
C GLY A 211 -0.14 7.37 18.20
N LYS A 212 0.62 6.29 18.16
CA LYS A 212 2.09 6.30 17.99
C LYS A 212 2.53 5.49 16.79
N VAL A 213 3.72 5.80 16.27
CA VAL A 213 4.37 5.04 15.21
C VAL A 213 5.08 3.83 15.83
N LEU A 214 4.67 2.61 15.42
CA LEU A 214 5.40 1.38 15.75
C LEU A 214 6.53 1.10 14.77
N ALA A 215 6.29 1.37 13.48
CA ALA A 215 7.29 1.18 12.43
C ALA A 215 6.96 2.06 11.22
N SER A 216 7.99 2.44 10.49
CA SER A 216 7.90 3.13 9.20
C SER A 216 9.03 2.64 8.32
N GLY A 217 8.75 2.31 7.05
CA GLY A 217 9.76 1.80 6.12
C GLY A 217 9.18 1.30 4.80
N PRO A 218 10.04 0.90 3.84
CA PRO A 218 9.63 0.23 2.61
C PRO A 218 8.77 -1.00 2.92
N ILE A 219 7.75 -1.23 2.09
CA ILE A 219 6.74 -2.27 2.38
C ILE A 219 7.36 -3.66 2.48
N GLY A 220 8.23 -4.05 1.54
CA GLY A 220 8.84 -5.39 1.50
C GLY A 220 9.68 -5.69 2.75
N GLU A 221 10.44 -4.71 3.25
CA GLU A 221 11.26 -4.86 4.46
C GLU A 221 10.39 -4.86 5.72
N THR A 222 9.41 -3.96 5.80
CA THR A 222 8.58 -3.78 7.00
C THR A 222 7.67 -5.00 7.23
N LEU A 223 7.09 -5.57 6.17
CA LEU A 223 6.27 -6.78 6.28
C LEU A 223 7.06 -8.01 6.73
N ALA A 224 8.37 -8.05 6.47
CA ALA A 224 9.25 -9.15 6.87
C ALA A 224 9.79 -9.03 8.32
N ARG A 225 9.44 -7.98 9.06
CA ARG A 225 9.90 -7.75 10.44
C ARG A 225 9.14 -8.62 11.43
N LEU A 226 9.87 -9.52 12.12
CA LEU A 226 9.30 -10.46 13.09
C LEU A 226 8.81 -9.81 14.41
N ASP A 227 9.32 -8.63 14.74
CA ASP A 227 8.92 -7.87 15.94
C ASP A 227 7.57 -7.17 15.79
N LEU A 228 7.06 -7.05 14.56
CA LEU A 228 5.79 -6.37 14.28
C LEU A 228 4.59 -7.32 14.33
N PRO A 229 3.42 -6.82 14.78
CA PRO A 229 2.18 -7.61 14.78
C PRO A 229 1.77 -8.15 13.41
N LEU A 230 2.13 -7.43 12.33
CA LEU A 230 1.83 -7.81 10.94
C LEU A 230 2.39 -9.18 10.55
N ALA A 231 3.57 -9.54 11.04
CA ALA A 231 4.19 -10.82 10.75
C ALA A 231 3.48 -12.00 11.43
N ARG A 232 2.72 -11.77 12.51
CA ARG A 232 2.13 -12.85 13.33
C ARG A 232 0.73 -13.26 12.86
N GLY A 233 0.06 -12.46 12.03
CA GLY A 233 -1.29 -12.73 11.50
C GLY A 233 -1.33 -13.94 10.56
N ASP A 234 -2.54 -14.45 10.29
CA ASP A 234 -2.73 -15.56 9.36
C ASP A 234 -2.43 -15.17 7.90
N ASP A 235 -2.55 -13.88 7.59
CA ASP A 235 -2.25 -13.30 6.28
C ASP A 235 -0.82 -12.76 6.16
N ALA A 236 0.05 -13.11 7.14
CA ALA A 236 1.46 -12.75 7.12
C ALA A 236 2.12 -13.18 5.81
N GLY A 237 2.94 -12.32 5.26
CA GLY A 237 3.62 -12.55 3.99
C GLY A 237 4.47 -11.36 3.62
N VAL A 238 5.18 -11.48 2.52
CA VAL A 238 6.04 -10.43 1.98
C VAL A 238 5.58 -10.00 0.60
N VAL A 239 5.87 -8.76 0.26
CA VAL A 239 5.70 -8.21 -1.09
C VAL A 239 7.08 -8.12 -1.74
N ILE A 240 7.18 -8.63 -2.96
CA ILE A 240 8.41 -8.67 -3.73
C ILE A 240 8.15 -8.00 -5.07
N GLU A 241 9.05 -7.11 -5.48
CA GLU A 241 9.07 -6.48 -6.79
C GLU A 241 10.14 -7.17 -7.66
N GLY A 242 9.73 -8.21 -8.38
CA GLY A 242 10.61 -8.95 -9.26
C GLY A 242 10.68 -8.34 -10.66
N LYS A 243 11.85 -8.40 -11.30
CA LYS A 243 12.02 -8.01 -12.71
C LYS A 243 11.78 -9.19 -13.63
N VAL A 244 10.94 -9.03 -14.64
CA VAL A 244 10.71 -10.03 -15.67
C VAL A 244 12.01 -10.27 -16.44
N CYS A 245 12.52 -11.49 -16.43
CA CYS A 245 13.71 -11.89 -17.16
C CYS A 245 13.45 -12.94 -18.25
N ASP A 246 12.35 -13.69 -18.19
CA ASP A 246 11.97 -14.68 -19.20
C ASP A 246 10.46 -14.94 -19.19
N TYR A 247 9.94 -15.46 -20.30
CA TYR A 247 8.55 -15.91 -20.46
C TYR A 247 8.45 -17.23 -21.22
N ASN A 248 7.91 -18.23 -20.57
CA ASN A 248 7.65 -19.52 -21.17
C ASN A 248 6.24 -19.54 -21.79
N HIS A 249 6.16 -19.33 -23.11
CA HIS A 249 4.91 -19.23 -23.86
C HIS A 249 3.99 -20.46 -23.74
N PRO A 250 4.49 -21.72 -23.89
CA PRO A 250 3.66 -22.92 -23.77
C PRO A 250 2.97 -23.09 -22.43
N TYR A 251 3.59 -22.64 -21.34
CA TYR A 251 3.07 -22.80 -19.98
C TYR A 251 2.53 -21.50 -19.37
N GLN A 252 2.60 -20.39 -20.10
CA GLN A 252 2.21 -19.05 -19.61
C GLN A 252 2.87 -18.71 -18.25
N LEU A 253 4.17 -18.95 -18.16
CA LEU A 253 4.96 -18.72 -16.96
C LEU A 253 5.95 -17.57 -17.18
N LEU A 254 5.84 -16.52 -16.36
CA LEU A 254 6.87 -15.50 -16.21
C LEU A 254 7.95 -16.00 -15.25
N THR A 255 9.20 -15.66 -15.57
CA THR A 255 10.34 -15.82 -14.65
C THR A 255 10.74 -14.42 -14.17
N LEU A 256 10.74 -14.23 -12.85
CA LEU A 256 11.09 -12.98 -12.19
C LEU A 256 12.43 -13.15 -11.49
N GLN A 257 13.34 -12.21 -11.71
CA GLN A 257 14.56 -12.09 -10.91
C GLN A 257 14.24 -11.33 -9.63
N LEU A 258 14.62 -11.89 -8.48
CA LEU A 258 14.41 -11.26 -7.19
C LEU A 258 15.36 -10.06 -6.96
N PRO A 259 14.95 -9.00 -6.25
CA PRO A 259 15.79 -7.86 -5.95
C PRO A 259 17.05 -8.24 -5.18
N GLY A 260 18.20 -7.74 -5.63
CA GLY A 260 19.49 -8.00 -4.96
C GLY A 260 20.00 -9.45 -5.03
N SER A 261 19.31 -10.33 -5.75
CA SER A 261 19.54 -11.79 -5.75
C SER A 261 19.70 -12.34 -7.17
N THR A 262 20.34 -13.49 -7.29
CA THR A 262 20.33 -14.31 -8.51
C THR A 262 19.19 -15.32 -8.52
N GLU A 263 18.43 -15.43 -7.44
CA GLU A 263 17.30 -16.35 -7.31
C GLU A 263 16.15 -15.91 -8.24
N LEU A 264 15.47 -16.92 -8.80
CA LEU A 264 14.41 -16.73 -9.78
C LEU A 264 13.08 -17.27 -9.23
N LEU A 265 12.02 -16.51 -9.45
CA LEU A 265 10.66 -16.86 -9.07
C LEU A 265 9.79 -17.02 -10.33
N ARG A 266 9.11 -18.15 -10.48
CA ARG A 266 8.20 -18.43 -11.59
C ARG A 266 6.77 -18.20 -11.17
N VAL A 267 6.02 -17.45 -11.97
CA VAL A 267 4.61 -17.13 -11.70
C VAL A 267 3.78 -17.33 -12.96
N ALA A 268 2.58 -17.89 -12.80
CA ALA A 268 1.62 -18.00 -13.91
C ALA A 268 1.01 -16.63 -14.20
N HIS A 269 1.30 -16.08 -15.36
CA HIS A 269 0.81 -14.76 -15.78
C HIS A 269 0.86 -14.64 -17.30
N ALA A 270 0.10 -13.68 -17.85
CA ALA A 270 0.22 -13.28 -19.24
C ALA A 270 1.60 -12.72 -19.56
N SER A 271 1.97 -12.69 -20.83
CA SER A 271 3.27 -12.15 -21.28
C SER A 271 3.43 -10.69 -20.86
N MET A 272 4.61 -10.37 -20.34
CA MET A 272 5.06 -9.00 -20.05
C MET A 272 6.41 -8.76 -20.70
N ALA A 273 6.76 -7.49 -20.94
CA ALA A 273 8.05 -7.15 -21.51
C ALA A 273 9.21 -7.45 -20.53
N ILE A 274 10.31 -7.98 -21.05
CA ILE A 274 11.53 -8.22 -20.26
C ILE A 274 12.01 -6.90 -19.67
N GLY A 275 12.39 -6.93 -18.40
CA GLY A 275 12.81 -5.76 -17.63
C GLY A 275 11.69 -5.02 -16.90
N GLN A 276 10.42 -5.29 -17.23
CA GLN A 276 9.30 -4.77 -16.44
C GLN A 276 9.31 -5.34 -15.02
N THR A 277 8.84 -4.54 -14.07
CA THR A 277 8.67 -4.96 -12.67
C THR A 277 7.27 -5.52 -12.48
N LEU A 278 7.20 -6.67 -11.82
CA LEU A 278 5.94 -7.27 -11.38
C LEU A 278 5.95 -7.40 -9.87
N ARG A 279 4.90 -6.90 -9.23
CA ARG A 279 4.69 -7.01 -7.78
C ARG A 279 3.96 -8.32 -7.46
N VAL A 280 4.52 -9.09 -6.57
CA VAL A 280 3.94 -10.36 -6.12
C VAL A 280 3.91 -10.45 -4.60
N LYS A 281 2.91 -11.16 -4.07
CA LYS A 281 2.80 -11.48 -2.64
C LYS A 281 3.08 -12.95 -2.43
N VAL A 282 3.95 -13.26 -1.48
CA VAL A 282 4.21 -14.61 -1.00
C VAL A 282 3.75 -14.70 0.44
N GLN A 283 2.75 -15.52 0.71
CA GLN A 283 2.25 -15.71 2.06
C GLN A 283 3.14 -16.67 2.84
N ALA A 284 3.37 -16.38 4.11
CA ALA A 284 4.22 -17.19 4.97
C ALA A 284 3.74 -18.65 5.09
N ARG A 285 2.44 -18.89 4.99
CA ARG A 285 1.84 -20.24 5.02
C ARG A 285 2.07 -21.05 3.73
N ASP A 286 2.42 -20.38 2.63
CA ASP A 286 2.67 -21.02 1.34
C ASP A 286 4.14 -21.38 1.13
N ILE A 287 4.99 -21.16 2.15
CA ILE A 287 6.40 -21.53 2.14
C ILE A 287 6.63 -22.74 3.05
N SER A 288 7.15 -23.80 2.47
CA SER A 288 7.69 -24.97 3.20
C SER A 288 9.20 -24.91 3.19
N LEU A 289 9.83 -25.46 4.25
CA LEU A 289 11.28 -25.50 4.39
C LEU A 289 11.79 -26.95 4.27
N SER A 290 12.92 -27.14 3.57
CA SER A 290 13.57 -28.45 3.43
C SER A 290 15.10 -28.33 3.41
N LEU A 291 15.79 -29.38 3.86
CA LEU A 291 17.27 -29.43 3.86
C LEU A 291 17.85 -29.73 2.47
N SER A 292 17.03 -30.23 1.55
CA SER A 292 17.41 -30.52 0.17
C SER A 292 16.45 -29.88 -0.82
N PRO A 293 16.89 -29.59 -2.07
CA PRO A 293 15.95 -29.14 -3.11
C PRO A 293 14.91 -30.24 -3.35
N GLY A 294 13.65 -29.86 -3.47
CA GLY A 294 12.57 -30.80 -3.76
C GLY A 294 12.72 -31.38 -5.17
N GLU A 295 12.77 -32.69 -5.29
CA GLU A 295 12.73 -33.39 -6.56
C GLU A 295 11.33 -33.98 -6.81
N HIS A 296 10.91 -34.05 -8.07
CA HIS A 296 9.61 -34.64 -8.49
C HIS A 296 8.40 -34.07 -7.76
N SER A 297 8.35 -32.75 -7.61
CA SER A 297 7.28 -32.01 -6.94
C SER A 297 6.54 -31.09 -7.91
N SER A 298 5.28 -30.82 -7.63
CA SER A 298 4.51 -29.78 -8.32
C SER A 298 4.89 -28.34 -7.89
N ILE A 299 5.80 -28.19 -6.92
CA ILE A 299 6.27 -26.90 -6.46
C ILE A 299 7.34 -26.40 -7.44
N LEU A 300 7.02 -25.32 -8.17
CA LEU A 300 7.89 -24.75 -9.19
C LEU A 300 9.03 -23.91 -8.60
N ASN A 301 8.83 -23.32 -7.42
CA ASN A 301 9.73 -22.37 -6.84
C ASN A 301 10.41 -22.98 -5.61
N SER A 302 11.69 -23.29 -5.77
CA SER A 302 12.56 -23.74 -4.69
C SER A 302 13.79 -22.84 -4.65
N LEU A 303 13.86 -21.97 -3.64
CA LEU A 303 14.88 -20.93 -3.50
C LEU A 303 15.87 -21.33 -2.42
N ARG A 304 17.15 -21.08 -2.65
CA ARG A 304 18.16 -21.24 -1.61
C ARG A 304 18.12 -20.04 -0.67
N VAL A 305 17.91 -20.29 0.62
CA VAL A 305 17.69 -19.24 1.62
C VAL A 305 18.54 -19.44 2.87
N THR A 306 18.80 -18.37 3.58
CA THR A 306 19.47 -18.40 4.89
C THR A 306 18.47 -17.97 5.97
N VAL A 307 18.44 -18.69 7.09
CA VAL A 307 17.63 -18.34 8.27
C VAL A 307 18.20 -17.11 8.93
N VAL A 308 17.41 -16.04 9.03
CA VAL A 308 17.82 -14.76 9.66
C VAL A 308 17.33 -14.68 11.10
N GLY A 309 16.18 -15.28 11.40
CA GLY A 309 15.59 -15.27 12.74
C GLY A 309 14.26 -15.99 12.78
N GLU A 310 13.77 -16.21 13.98
CA GLU A 310 12.45 -16.81 14.21
C GLU A 310 11.70 -16.13 15.36
N THR A 311 10.36 -16.25 15.36
CA THR A 311 9.49 -15.81 16.46
C THR A 311 8.27 -16.71 16.55
N HIS A 312 7.58 -16.69 17.70
CA HIS A 312 6.32 -17.41 17.85
C HIS A 312 5.22 -16.74 17.00
N ALA A 313 4.41 -17.56 16.34
CA ALA A 313 3.16 -17.10 15.71
C ALA A 313 2.10 -16.81 16.78
N ASN A 314 0.91 -16.34 16.37
CA ASN A 314 -0.22 -16.07 17.30
C ASN A 314 -0.70 -17.30 18.06
N ASN A 315 -0.38 -18.52 17.62
CA ASN A 315 -0.64 -19.74 18.31
C ASN A 315 0.67 -20.46 18.70
N GLN A 316 0.62 -21.26 19.76
CA GLN A 316 1.80 -21.95 20.29
C GLN A 316 2.30 -23.10 19.39
N ALA A 317 1.52 -23.54 18.41
CA ALA A 317 1.87 -24.66 17.53
C ALA A 317 2.79 -24.25 16.36
N HIS A 318 2.86 -22.94 16.04
CA HIS A 318 3.58 -22.44 14.88
C HIS A 318 4.67 -21.44 15.25
N VAL A 319 5.68 -21.42 14.41
CA VAL A 319 6.75 -20.41 14.41
C VAL A 319 6.79 -19.73 13.05
N LEU A 320 7.18 -18.46 13.07
CA LEU A 320 7.50 -17.67 11.90
C LEU A 320 9.00 -17.60 11.78
N VAL A 321 9.50 -17.94 10.61
CA VAL A 321 10.92 -17.93 10.29
C VAL A 321 11.18 -16.87 9.23
N ARG A 322 12.03 -15.90 9.54
CA ARG A 322 12.52 -14.92 8.56
C ARG A 322 13.71 -15.53 7.82
N LEU A 323 13.65 -15.45 6.52
CA LEU A 323 14.60 -16.00 5.57
C LEU A 323 15.16 -14.90 4.69
N ASP A 324 16.40 -15.07 4.24
CA ASP A 324 17.03 -14.23 3.24
C ASP A 324 17.32 -15.06 1.98
N ALA A 325 16.75 -14.63 0.85
CA ALA A 325 16.97 -15.23 -0.47
C ALA A 325 17.93 -14.35 -1.28
N GLY A 326 19.17 -14.18 -0.79
CA GLY A 326 20.20 -13.39 -1.47
C GLY A 326 19.91 -11.88 -1.50
N GLY A 327 19.36 -11.32 -0.43
CA GLY A 327 18.96 -9.91 -0.29
C GLY A 327 17.45 -9.69 -0.32
N THR A 328 16.66 -10.69 -0.73
CA THR A 328 15.19 -10.64 -0.67
C THR A 328 14.69 -11.34 0.59
N ALA A 329 13.98 -10.60 1.45
CA ALA A 329 13.40 -11.16 2.66
C ALA A 329 12.16 -12.00 2.35
N LEU A 330 12.05 -13.18 2.98
CA LEU A 330 10.89 -14.05 2.96
C LEU A 330 10.44 -14.39 4.39
N LEU A 331 9.18 -14.78 4.55
CA LEU A 331 8.64 -15.32 5.80
C LEU A 331 8.06 -16.71 5.55
N ALA A 332 8.44 -17.69 6.38
CA ALA A 332 7.82 -19.00 6.40
C ALA A 332 7.09 -19.23 7.72
N ARG A 333 5.87 -19.79 7.66
CA ARG A 333 5.10 -20.22 8.82
C ARG A 333 5.09 -21.74 8.88
N ILE A 334 5.80 -22.30 9.84
CA ILE A 334 5.93 -23.75 10.00
C ILE A 334 5.48 -24.18 11.40
N THR A 335 5.24 -25.46 11.60
CA THR A 335 4.97 -26.00 12.94
C THR A 335 6.24 -26.00 13.78
N ARG A 336 6.10 -25.89 15.10
CA ARG A 336 7.22 -26.06 16.04
C ARG A 336 7.87 -27.43 15.87
N TYR A 337 7.06 -28.48 15.63
CA TYR A 337 7.57 -29.81 15.36
C TYR A 337 8.49 -29.85 14.13
N SER A 338 8.07 -29.21 13.02
CA SER A 338 8.91 -29.14 11.81
C SER A 338 10.19 -28.36 12.05
N ARG A 339 10.12 -27.27 12.82
CA ARG A 339 11.30 -26.48 13.21
C ARG A 339 12.32 -27.34 13.97
N ASP A 340 11.86 -28.12 14.94
CA ASP A 340 12.69 -28.97 15.76
C ASP A 340 13.26 -30.15 14.95
N GLN A 341 12.46 -30.78 14.08
CA GLN A 341 12.92 -31.85 13.18
C GLN A 341 13.98 -31.38 12.17
N LEU A 342 13.85 -30.15 11.66
CA LEU A 342 14.84 -29.56 10.73
C LEU A 342 16.09 -29.05 11.46
N GLY A 343 16.05 -28.97 12.80
CA GLY A 343 17.14 -28.42 13.61
C GLY A 343 17.45 -26.97 13.23
N LEU A 344 16.39 -26.15 12.98
CA LEU A 344 16.60 -24.81 12.46
C LEU A 344 17.37 -23.93 13.43
N CYS A 345 18.38 -23.24 12.88
CA CYS A 345 19.17 -22.24 13.59
C CYS A 345 19.49 -21.05 12.70
N VAL A 346 19.69 -19.88 13.30
CA VAL A 346 20.11 -18.67 12.59
C VAL A 346 21.43 -18.89 11.86
N GLY A 347 21.53 -18.46 10.62
CA GLY A 347 22.67 -18.65 9.73
C GLY A 347 22.64 -19.95 8.93
N GLN A 348 21.71 -20.87 9.21
CA GLN A 348 21.57 -22.10 8.46
C GLN A 348 21.05 -21.82 7.05
N THR A 349 21.70 -22.43 6.05
CA THR A 349 21.23 -22.41 4.66
C THR A 349 20.37 -23.65 4.38
N LEU A 350 19.23 -23.42 3.73
CA LEU A 350 18.24 -24.44 3.39
C LEU A 350 17.42 -24.03 2.16
N TRP A 351 16.40 -24.78 1.81
CA TRP A 351 15.54 -24.53 0.66
C TRP A 351 14.15 -24.08 1.13
N ALA A 352 13.69 -22.95 0.58
CA ALA A 352 12.32 -22.47 0.70
C ALA A 352 11.53 -22.91 -0.53
N GLN A 353 10.57 -23.79 -0.34
CA GLN A 353 9.65 -24.27 -1.37
C GLN A 353 8.38 -23.44 -1.32
N ILE A 354 8.13 -22.65 -2.35
CA ILE A 354 6.97 -21.73 -2.43
C ILE A 354 5.88 -22.38 -3.26
N LYS A 355 4.78 -22.75 -2.60
CA LYS A 355 3.64 -23.43 -3.21
C LYS A 355 2.79 -22.50 -4.06
N ALA A 356 2.55 -21.29 -3.58
CA ALA A 356 1.71 -20.32 -4.26
C ALA A 356 2.31 -18.91 -4.19
N VAL A 357 2.16 -18.18 -5.29
CA VAL A 357 2.57 -16.78 -5.43
C VAL A 357 1.37 -16.02 -5.98
N ALA A 358 0.92 -15.01 -5.26
CA ALA A 358 -0.16 -14.15 -5.72
C ALA A 358 0.42 -12.96 -6.51
N VAL A 359 0.01 -12.83 -7.77
CA VAL A 359 0.31 -11.63 -8.56
C VAL A 359 -0.60 -10.51 -8.08
N LEU A 360 -0.02 -9.34 -7.79
CA LEU A 360 -0.73 -8.19 -7.24
C LEU A 360 -1.07 -7.12 -8.27
N ALA A 361 -0.46 -7.13 -9.43
CA ALA A 361 -0.67 -6.13 -10.49
C ALA A 361 -1.04 -6.79 -11.80
#